data_a3ca49a4f3a4282ea3c33efe65c35b5c
#
_entry.id   a3ca49a4f3a4282ea3c33efe65c35b5c
#
_cell.length_a   1.000
_cell.length_b   1.000
_cell.length_c   1.000
_cell.angle_alpha   90.00
_cell.angle_beta   90.00
_cell.angle_gamma   90.00
#
_symmetry.space_group_name_H-M   'P 1'
#
loop_
_entity.id
_entity.type
_entity.pdbx_description
1 polymer ?
#
loop_
_entity_poly.entity_id
_entity_poly.type
_entity_poly.pdbx_seq_one_letter_code
_entity_poly.pdbx_strand_id
1 'polypeptide(L)'
;MLIARALCQQSDLLIMDEPTASLDYGNQLRVLEQVRSLSKQGYTVLLSTHDPQHALRFSRRVLALQGGRVAAEGDTRSVLTPDLIRQLYGVESVLLDTPDGAALLPVRGGDRHV
;
A
#
# COMPACT_ATOMS: atom_id res chain seq x y z
N MET A 1 6.23 -8.39 -1.04
CA MET A 1 5.80 -7.66 0.18
C MET A 1 6.03 -6.17 0.01
N LEU A 2 5.14 -5.39 0.53
CA LEU A 2 5.28 -3.94 0.58
C LEU A 2 5.52 -3.48 2.01
N ILE A 3 6.41 -2.52 2.14
CA ILE A 3 6.58 -1.80 3.40
C ILE A 3 6.09 -0.38 3.16
N ALA A 4 5.02 -0.03 3.83
CA ALA A 4 4.38 1.26 3.68
C ALA A 4 4.68 2.12 4.90
N ARG A 5 4.83 3.42 4.65
CA ARG A 5 5.26 4.32 5.69
C ARG A 5 4.44 5.60 5.64
N ALA A 6 3.87 5.95 6.78
CA ALA A 6 3.25 7.24 6.98
C ALA A 6 4.21 8.07 7.82
N LEU A 7 4.64 9.21 7.28
CA LEU A 7 5.70 10.01 7.88
C LEU A 7 5.18 11.25 8.56
N CYS A 8 5.74 11.51 9.71
CA CYS A 8 5.65 12.81 10.35
C CYS A 8 7.01 13.13 10.94
N GLN A 9 7.35 14.42 10.99
CA GLN A 9 8.64 14.84 11.53
C GLN A 9 8.64 14.72 13.05
N GLN A 10 9.83 14.43 13.61
CA GLN A 10 10.05 14.40 15.06
C GLN A 10 9.08 13.47 15.77
N SER A 11 8.87 12.32 15.22
CA SER A 11 7.85 11.42 15.74
C SER A 11 8.46 10.17 16.34
N ASP A 12 7.72 9.55 17.25
CA ASP A 12 8.01 8.21 17.69
C ASP A 12 7.70 7.24 16.56
N LEU A 13 8.49 6.21 16.46
CA LEU A 13 8.35 5.20 15.42
C LEU A 13 7.50 4.05 15.92
N LEU A 14 6.46 3.72 15.17
CA LEU A 14 5.64 2.54 15.40
C LEU A 14 5.85 1.57 14.24
N ILE A 15 6.10 0.32 14.55
CA ILE A 15 6.31 -0.73 13.56
C ILE A 15 5.19 -1.75 13.70
N MET A 16 4.50 -2.01 12.59
CA MET A 16 3.39 -2.95 12.55
C MET A 16 3.60 -3.95 11.44
N ASP A 17 3.49 -5.24 11.76
CA ASP A 17 3.63 -6.30 10.77
C ASP A 17 2.26 -6.78 10.34
N GLU A 18 1.89 -6.49 9.09
CA GLU A 18 0.61 -6.89 8.49
C GLU A 18 -0.57 -6.65 9.43
N PRO A 19 -0.79 -5.40 9.85
CA PRO A 19 -1.79 -5.13 10.90
C PRO A 19 -3.22 -5.44 10.49
N THR A 20 -3.47 -5.65 9.20
CA THR A 20 -4.81 -5.97 8.70
C THR A 20 -4.99 -7.45 8.38
N ALA A 21 -3.95 -8.27 8.56
CA ALA A 21 -4.03 -9.69 8.28
C ALA A 21 -5.10 -10.34 9.15
N SER A 22 -5.87 -11.26 8.58
CA SER A 22 -6.93 -12.01 9.27
C SER A 22 -8.12 -11.18 9.71
N LEU A 23 -8.20 -9.91 9.31
CA LEU A 23 -9.35 -9.07 9.63
C LEU A 23 -10.32 -9.05 8.46
N ASP A 24 -11.61 -8.88 8.76
CA ASP A 24 -12.59 -8.66 7.71
C ASP A 24 -12.43 -7.24 7.13
N TYR A 25 -13.12 -6.99 6.04
CA TYR A 25 -12.96 -5.75 5.29
C TYR A 25 -13.21 -4.50 6.13
N GLY A 26 -14.28 -4.49 6.91
CA GLY A 26 -14.60 -3.33 7.74
C GLY A 26 -13.56 -3.07 8.82
N ASN A 27 -13.08 -4.13 9.46
CA ASN A 27 -12.05 -3.99 10.48
C ASN A 27 -10.70 -3.60 9.88
N GLN A 28 -10.38 -4.08 8.68
CA GLN A 28 -9.19 -3.62 7.98
C GLN A 28 -9.20 -2.11 7.80
N LEU A 29 -10.32 -1.56 7.35
CA LEU A 29 -10.42 -0.13 7.13
C LEU A 29 -10.32 0.65 8.43
N ARG A 30 -10.89 0.14 9.51
CA ARG A 30 -10.77 0.80 10.82
C ARG A 30 -9.33 0.86 11.29
N VAL A 31 -8.58 -0.22 11.15
CA VAL A 31 -7.17 -0.24 11.52
C VAL A 31 -6.38 0.76 10.69
N LEU A 32 -6.61 0.81 9.38
CA LEU A 32 -5.89 1.72 8.51
C LEU A 32 -6.24 3.18 8.79
N GLU A 33 -7.49 3.46 9.13
CA GLU A 33 -7.87 4.82 9.54
C GLU A 33 -7.21 5.22 10.86
N GLN A 34 -7.05 4.29 11.79
CA GLN A 34 -6.32 4.54 13.02
C GLN A 34 -4.84 4.81 12.74
N VAL A 35 -4.24 4.09 11.81
CA VAL A 35 -2.85 4.34 11.40
C VAL A 35 -2.72 5.74 10.84
N ARG A 36 -3.66 6.15 9.99
CA ARG A 36 -3.66 7.49 9.42
C ARG A 36 -3.77 8.54 10.53
N SER A 37 -4.64 8.31 11.49
CA SER A 37 -4.82 9.20 12.63
C SER A 37 -3.55 9.33 13.45
N LEU A 38 -2.86 8.24 13.73
CA LEU A 38 -1.59 8.25 14.44
C LEU A 38 -0.55 9.07 13.70
N SER A 39 -0.48 8.91 12.39
CA SER A 39 0.43 9.69 11.57
C SER A 39 0.15 11.18 11.69
N LYS A 40 -1.11 11.56 11.72
CA LYS A 40 -1.51 12.97 11.88
C LYS A 40 -1.18 13.50 13.28
N GLN A 41 -1.11 12.63 14.27
CA GLN A 41 -0.76 13.00 15.63
C GLN A 41 0.73 13.13 15.86
N GLY A 42 1.55 12.83 14.87
CA GLY A 42 2.98 13.01 14.98
C GLY A 42 3.78 11.72 15.05
N TYR A 43 3.15 10.56 14.91
CA TYR A 43 3.87 9.30 14.88
C TYR A 43 4.36 8.99 13.47
N THR A 44 5.52 8.35 13.38
CA THR A 44 5.93 7.71 12.14
C THR A 44 5.52 6.25 12.22
N VAL A 45 4.73 5.80 11.26
CA VAL A 45 4.24 4.42 11.25
C VAL A 45 4.87 3.69 10.07
N LEU A 46 5.51 2.57 10.37
CA LEU A 46 6.06 1.67 9.37
C LEU A 46 5.27 0.38 9.45
N LEU A 47 4.62 0.01 8.35
CA LEU A 47 3.85 -1.23 8.34
C LEU A 47 4.14 -2.04 7.11
N SER A 48 4.05 -3.36 7.25
CA SER A 48 4.15 -4.26 6.11
C SER A 48 2.75 -4.66 5.65
N THR A 49 2.61 -4.93 4.36
CA THR A 49 1.34 -5.34 3.80
C THR A 49 1.56 -6.11 2.50
N HIS A 50 0.64 -7.01 2.20
CA HIS A 50 0.57 -7.67 0.90
C HIS A 50 -0.47 -7.02 -0.02
N ASP A 51 -1.18 -6.01 0.46
CA ASP A 51 -2.25 -5.38 -0.30
C ASP A 51 -1.79 -4.03 -0.86
N PRO A 52 -1.51 -3.94 -2.15
CA PRO A 52 -1.04 -2.68 -2.75
C PRO A 52 -2.08 -1.58 -2.67
N GLN A 53 -3.37 -1.92 -2.62
CA GLN A 53 -4.42 -0.93 -2.49
C GLN A 53 -4.35 -0.22 -1.15
N HIS A 54 -4.03 -0.94 -0.07
CA HIS A 54 -3.85 -0.33 1.24
C HIS A 54 -2.66 0.62 1.23
N ALA A 55 -1.54 0.20 0.64
CA ALA A 55 -0.37 1.07 0.55
C ALA A 55 -0.68 2.31 -0.27
N LEU A 56 -1.37 2.15 -1.39
CA LEU A 56 -1.69 3.25 -2.28
C LEU A 56 -2.56 4.30 -1.61
N ARG A 57 -3.49 3.86 -0.79
CA ARG A 57 -4.46 4.76 -0.17
C ARG A 57 -3.99 5.35 1.15
N PHE A 58 -3.23 4.60 1.95
CA PHE A 58 -2.94 4.98 3.33
C PHE A 58 -1.48 5.31 3.61
N SER A 59 -0.57 5.19 2.65
CA SER A 59 0.83 5.51 2.88
C SER A 59 1.33 6.56 1.90
N ARG A 60 2.35 7.30 2.33
CA ARG A 60 2.98 8.32 1.49
C ARG A 60 4.19 7.77 0.76
N ARG A 61 4.90 6.83 1.38
CA ARG A 61 6.07 6.22 0.78
C ARG A 61 5.97 4.72 0.89
N VAL A 62 6.57 4.03 -0.05
CA VAL A 62 6.51 2.58 -0.10
C VAL A 62 7.87 2.03 -0.48
N LEU A 63 8.19 0.88 0.09
CA LEU A 63 9.34 0.08 -0.26
C LEU A 63 8.82 -1.28 -0.70
N ALA A 64 9.06 -1.63 -1.94
CA ALA A 64 8.62 -2.91 -2.50
C ALA A 64 9.78 -3.90 -2.45
N LEU A 65 9.52 -5.06 -1.86
CA LEU A 65 10.51 -6.12 -1.74
C LEU A 65 10.09 -7.32 -2.59
N GLN A 66 11.06 -7.88 -3.29
CA GLN A 66 10.85 -9.06 -4.11
C GLN A 66 12.11 -9.91 -4.09
N GLY A 67 11.96 -11.18 -3.73
CA GLY A 67 13.10 -12.08 -3.68
C GLY A 67 14.20 -11.64 -2.73
N GLY A 68 13.85 -11.02 -1.61
CA GLY A 68 14.81 -10.53 -0.64
C GLY A 68 15.53 -9.26 -1.03
N ARG A 69 15.10 -8.61 -2.11
CA ARG A 69 15.74 -7.40 -2.62
C ARG A 69 14.72 -6.29 -2.77
N VAL A 70 15.22 -5.06 -2.75
CA VAL A 70 14.38 -3.89 -3.00
C VAL A 70 14.10 -3.81 -4.49
N ALA A 71 12.83 -3.95 -4.86
CA ALA A 71 12.39 -3.81 -6.24
C ALA A 71 12.15 -2.35 -6.59
N ALA A 72 11.62 -1.57 -5.65
CA ALA A 72 11.36 -0.15 -5.86
C ALA A 72 11.17 0.53 -4.52
N GLU A 73 11.40 1.82 -4.48
CA GLU A 73 11.23 2.60 -3.27
C GLU A 73 10.95 4.06 -3.64
N GLY A 74 10.08 4.70 -2.90
CA GLY A 74 9.83 6.12 -3.10
C GLY A 74 8.41 6.51 -2.77
N ASP A 75 7.98 7.60 -3.36
CA ASP A 75 6.63 8.11 -3.20
C ASP A 75 5.62 7.09 -3.73
N THR A 76 4.58 6.83 -2.96
CA THR A 76 3.64 5.75 -3.25
C THR A 76 3.03 5.88 -4.66
N ARG A 77 2.58 7.09 -5.04
CA ARG A 77 1.96 7.29 -6.35
C ARG A 77 2.95 7.10 -7.50
N SER A 78 4.22 7.40 -7.26
CA SER A 78 5.25 7.24 -8.28
C SER A 78 5.73 5.79 -8.40
N VAL A 79 5.70 5.05 -7.33
CA VAL A 79 6.27 3.69 -7.27
C VAL A 79 5.24 2.63 -7.63
N LEU A 80 4.01 2.74 -7.10
CA LEU A 80 2.98 1.73 -7.32
C LEU A 80 2.28 1.94 -8.65
N THR A 81 2.98 1.59 -9.71
CA THR A 81 2.47 1.68 -11.08
C THR A 81 1.92 0.33 -11.51
N PRO A 82 1.09 0.29 -12.57
CA PRO A 82 0.67 -0.99 -13.14
C PRO A 82 1.84 -1.91 -13.52
N ASP A 83 2.95 -1.33 -13.99
CA ASP A 83 4.13 -2.12 -14.34
C ASP A 83 4.73 -2.80 -13.12
N LEU A 84 4.85 -2.09 -11.99
CA LEU A 84 5.37 -2.69 -10.77
C LEU A 84 4.40 -3.73 -10.23
N ILE A 85 3.11 -3.49 -10.29
CA ILE A 85 2.10 -4.45 -9.84
C ILE A 85 2.21 -5.75 -10.64
N ARG A 86 2.40 -5.64 -11.96
CA ARG A 86 2.60 -6.83 -12.78
C ARG A 86 3.87 -7.56 -12.38
N GLN A 87 4.95 -6.83 -12.12
CA GLN A 87 6.22 -7.42 -11.70
C GLN A 87 6.08 -8.16 -10.37
N LEU A 88 5.41 -7.56 -9.38
CA LEU A 88 5.34 -8.12 -8.04
C LEU A 88 4.29 -9.21 -7.91
N TYR A 89 3.16 -9.07 -8.59
CA TYR A 89 1.99 -9.93 -8.36
C TYR A 89 1.56 -10.71 -9.59
N GLY A 90 2.11 -10.41 -10.75
CA GLY A 90 1.70 -11.07 -11.98
C GLY A 90 0.30 -10.69 -12.45
N VAL A 91 -0.18 -9.52 -12.06
CA VAL A 91 -1.55 -9.05 -12.33
C VAL A 91 -1.49 -7.81 -13.20
N GLU A 92 -2.28 -7.82 -14.27
CA GLU A 92 -2.50 -6.61 -15.05
C GLU A 92 -3.50 -5.73 -14.33
N SER A 93 -3.24 -4.42 -14.31
CA SER A 93 -4.08 -3.48 -13.60
C SER A 93 -4.06 -2.13 -14.28
N VAL A 94 -5.03 -1.30 -13.92
CA VAL A 94 -5.03 0.12 -14.29
C VAL A 94 -5.11 0.94 -13.02
N LEU A 95 -4.55 2.13 -13.07
CA LEU A 95 -4.58 3.06 -11.95
C LEU A 95 -5.63 4.11 -12.23
N LEU A 96 -6.57 4.26 -11.32
CA LEU A 96 -7.67 5.20 -11.44
C LEU A 96 -7.56 6.27 -10.38
N ASP A 97 -7.85 7.50 -10.76
CA ASP A 97 -7.97 8.58 -9.79
C ASP A 97 -9.43 8.72 -9.38
N THR A 98 -9.64 8.81 -8.08
CA THR A 98 -10.98 9.02 -7.52
C THR A 98 -10.93 10.22 -6.58
N PRO A 99 -12.09 10.77 -6.20
CA PRO A 99 -12.12 11.86 -5.22
C PRO A 99 -11.47 11.49 -3.89
N ASP A 100 -11.44 10.21 -3.54
CA ASP A 100 -10.87 9.74 -2.29
C ASP A 100 -9.44 9.24 -2.44
N GLY A 101 -8.84 9.37 -3.60
CA GLY A 101 -7.47 8.94 -3.86
C GLY A 101 -7.37 8.02 -5.04
N ALA A 102 -6.20 7.42 -5.22
CA ALA A 102 -5.96 6.51 -6.32
C ALA A 102 -6.40 5.10 -5.99
N ALA A 103 -6.82 4.36 -7.00
CA ALA A 103 -7.24 2.98 -6.86
C ALA A 103 -6.63 2.14 -7.98
N LEU A 104 -6.25 0.91 -7.64
CA LEU A 104 -5.82 -0.07 -8.62
C LEU A 104 -6.98 -0.98 -8.96
N LEU A 105 -7.25 -1.09 -10.24
CA LEU A 105 -8.29 -2.00 -10.72
C LEU A 105 -7.63 -3.12 -11.50
N PRO A 106 -7.71 -4.37 -11.01
CA PRO A 106 -7.19 -5.50 -11.79
C PRO A 106 -7.99 -5.69 -13.05
N VAL A 107 -7.30 -5.99 -14.14
CA VAL A 107 -7.96 -6.31 -15.40
C VAL A 107 -7.47 -7.66 -15.86
N ARG A 108 -8.21 -8.26 -16.77
CA ARG A 108 -7.93 -9.63 -17.16
C ARG A 108 -6.79 -9.81 -18.13
N GLY A 109 -6.09 -8.76 -18.46
CA GLY A 109 -5.00 -8.87 -19.39
C GLY A 109 -5.49 -9.36 -20.76
N GLY A 110 -4.86 -10.37 -21.31
CA GLY A 110 -5.24 -10.94 -22.59
C GLY A 110 -6.46 -11.84 -22.55
N ASP A 111 -6.82 -12.31 -21.39
CA ASP A 111 -7.96 -13.21 -21.23
C ASP A 111 -9.24 -12.42 -21.08
N ARG A 112 -10.08 -12.52 -22.01
CA ARG A 112 -11.29 -11.72 -22.05
C ARG A 112 -12.48 -12.40 -21.52
N HIS A 113 -12.36 -13.60 -21.14
CA HIS A 113 -13.54 -14.27 -20.71
C HIS A 113 -13.40 -14.69 -19.33
N VAL A 114 -14.41 -14.95 -18.89
CA VAL A 114 -14.55 -15.28 -17.53
C VAL A 114 -14.82 -16.69 -17.35
#